data_57a75d5e1a73049323a9fcf09d45bf90
#
_entry.id   57a75d5e1a73049323a9fcf09d45bf90
#
_cell.length_a   1.000
_cell.length_b   1.000
_cell.length_c   1.000
_cell.angle_alpha   90.00
_cell.angle_beta   90.00
_cell.angle_gamma   90.00
#
_symmetry.space_group_name_H-M   'P 1'
#
loop_
_entity.id
_entity.type
_entity.pdbx_description
1 polymer ?
#
loop_
_entity_poly.entity_id
_entity_poly.type
_entity_poly.pdbx_seq_one_letter_code
_entity_poly.pdbx_strand_id
1 'polypeptide(L)'
;MTAMDRVQVWTHNILNRPSPIVKQSATLGAVVAAVLIIALVPDVSMNYPALAWTGVAVVGFATVLAVVLSRVHEWHRFALLVPVIDIFAIGAFRGGTGGVMSPFTALIVLPVVWLASGNGRRYILYSGVGTFLALLI
;
A
#
# COMPACT_ATOMS: atom_id res chain seq x y z
N MET A 1 26.19 -23.63 -14.48
CA MET A 1 25.28 -22.80 -13.66
C MET A 1 24.40 -23.74 -12.84
N THR A 2 24.67 -23.83 -11.56
CA THR A 2 23.95 -24.74 -10.65
C THR A 2 22.56 -24.22 -10.33
N ALA A 3 21.66 -25.06 -9.82
CA ALA A 3 20.33 -24.63 -9.38
C ALA A 3 20.43 -23.54 -8.29
N MET A 4 21.47 -23.58 -7.47
CA MET A 4 21.77 -22.64 -6.41
C MET A 4 22.16 -21.27 -6.96
N ASP A 5 22.91 -21.21 -8.06
CA ASP A 5 23.27 -19.94 -8.72
C ASP A 5 22.02 -19.24 -9.29
N ARG A 6 21.09 -20.00 -9.83
CA ARG A 6 19.81 -19.48 -10.34
C ARG A 6 18.95 -18.90 -9.24
N VAL A 7 18.88 -19.56 -8.10
CA VAL A 7 18.13 -19.06 -6.93
C VAL A 7 18.75 -17.79 -6.38
N GLN A 8 20.09 -17.70 -6.29
CA GLN A 8 20.78 -16.50 -5.83
C GLN A 8 20.60 -15.32 -6.79
N VAL A 9 20.70 -15.55 -8.10
CA VAL A 9 20.46 -14.48 -9.11
C VAL A 9 19.01 -14.03 -9.08
N TRP A 10 18.07 -14.95 -8.88
CA TRP A 10 16.63 -14.63 -8.81
C TRP A 10 16.31 -13.83 -7.54
N THR A 11 16.80 -14.25 -6.38
CA THR A 11 16.61 -13.51 -5.11
C THR A 11 17.29 -12.15 -5.12
N HIS A 12 18.49 -12.04 -5.70
CA HIS A 12 19.20 -10.78 -5.82
C HIS A 12 18.47 -9.78 -6.75
N ASN A 13 17.88 -10.25 -7.85
CA ASN A 13 17.10 -9.39 -8.76
C ASN A 13 15.77 -8.94 -8.15
N ILE A 14 15.09 -9.78 -7.37
CA ILE A 14 13.85 -9.42 -6.67
C ILE A 14 14.12 -8.42 -5.56
N LEU A 15 15.19 -8.58 -4.80
CA LEU A 15 15.52 -7.72 -3.67
C LEU A 15 16.07 -6.35 -4.09
N ASN A 16 16.82 -6.29 -5.20
CA ASN A 16 17.49 -5.05 -5.62
C ASN A 16 16.59 -4.06 -6.40
N ARG A 17 15.51 -4.53 -7.04
CA ARG A 17 14.50 -3.66 -7.69
C ARG A 17 13.13 -4.34 -7.66
N PRO A 18 12.46 -4.40 -6.50
CA PRO A 18 11.13 -4.99 -6.46
C PRO A 18 10.20 -4.20 -7.39
N SER A 19 9.54 -4.93 -8.29
CA SER A 19 8.57 -4.33 -9.21
C SER A 19 7.43 -3.64 -8.43
N PRO A 20 6.76 -2.63 -8.98
CA PRO A 20 5.61 -1.99 -8.35
C PRO A 20 4.55 -3.00 -7.89
N ILE A 21 4.36 -4.07 -8.66
CA ILE A 21 3.41 -5.15 -8.35
C ILE A 21 3.78 -5.85 -7.04
N VAL A 22 5.06 -6.17 -6.83
CA VAL A 22 5.51 -6.88 -5.61
C VAL A 22 5.27 -6.01 -4.38
N LYS A 23 5.53 -4.71 -4.47
CA LYS A 23 5.28 -3.77 -3.38
C LYS A 23 3.78 -3.60 -3.13
N GLN A 24 2.99 -3.49 -4.20
CA GLN A 24 1.54 -3.33 -4.13
C GLN A 24 0.83 -4.57 -3.60
N SER A 25 1.34 -5.77 -3.86
CA SER A 25 0.74 -7.01 -3.37
C SER A 25 0.72 -7.10 -1.85
N ALA A 26 1.68 -6.50 -1.17
CA ALA A 26 1.70 -6.42 0.29
C ALA A 26 0.55 -5.55 0.82
N THR A 27 0.34 -4.37 0.23
CA THR A 27 -0.76 -3.46 0.61
C THR A 27 -2.12 -4.08 0.31
N LEU A 28 -2.29 -4.63 -0.90
CA LEU A 28 -3.53 -5.31 -1.29
C LEU A 28 -3.84 -6.49 -0.37
N GLY A 29 -2.86 -7.35 -0.09
CA GLY A 29 -3.02 -8.51 0.78
C GLY A 29 -3.41 -8.10 2.20
N ALA A 30 -2.80 -7.04 2.73
CA ALA A 30 -3.12 -6.52 4.05
C ALA A 30 -4.53 -5.93 4.14
N VAL A 31 -4.98 -5.20 3.10
CA VAL A 31 -6.36 -4.67 3.04
C VAL A 31 -7.38 -5.79 2.89
N VAL A 32 -7.10 -6.81 2.07
CA VAL A 32 -7.96 -8.01 1.97
C VAL A 32 -8.06 -8.71 3.31
N ALA A 33 -6.94 -8.92 4.01
CA ALA A 33 -6.94 -9.50 5.35
C ALA A 33 -7.75 -8.66 6.35
N ALA A 34 -7.65 -7.33 6.29
CA ALA A 34 -8.42 -6.42 7.13
C ALA A 34 -9.93 -6.54 6.87
N VAL A 35 -10.34 -6.62 5.59
CA VAL A 35 -11.76 -6.82 5.21
C VAL A 35 -12.26 -8.18 5.72
N LEU A 36 -11.44 -9.23 5.61
CA LEU A 36 -11.79 -10.56 6.16
C LEU A 36 -11.92 -10.53 7.68
N ILE A 37 -11.05 -9.81 8.39
CA ILE A 37 -11.16 -9.64 9.85
C ILE A 37 -12.50 -8.97 10.19
N ILE A 38 -12.88 -7.88 9.50
CA ILE A 38 -14.16 -7.21 9.72
C ILE A 38 -15.34 -8.16 9.47
N ALA A 39 -15.23 -9.02 8.44
CA ALA A 39 -16.30 -9.97 8.12
C ALA A 39 -16.43 -11.12 9.13
N LEU A 40 -15.33 -11.53 9.76
CA LEU A 40 -15.27 -12.69 10.64
C LEU A 40 -15.36 -12.34 12.13
N VAL A 41 -14.99 -11.11 12.52
CA VAL A 41 -14.95 -10.66 13.91
C VAL A 41 -16.07 -9.67 14.17
N PRO A 42 -17.14 -10.07 14.89
CA PRO A 42 -18.34 -9.24 15.10
C PRO A 42 -18.05 -7.92 15.85
N ASP A 43 -17.02 -7.91 16.70
CA ASP A 43 -16.64 -6.73 17.50
C ASP A 43 -15.93 -5.64 16.68
N VAL A 44 -15.49 -5.96 15.46
CA VAL A 44 -14.86 -5.00 14.55
C VAL A 44 -15.90 -4.49 13.57
N SER A 45 -16.46 -3.33 13.85
CA SER A 45 -17.53 -2.73 13.03
C SER A 45 -17.00 -1.62 12.10
N MET A 46 -17.75 -1.38 11.04
CA MET A 46 -17.55 -0.21 10.17
C MET A 46 -18.47 0.92 10.66
N ASN A 47 -17.89 1.99 11.20
CA ASN A 47 -18.66 3.15 11.66
C ASN A 47 -19.23 3.94 10.47
N TYR A 48 -18.44 4.04 9.39
CA TYR A 48 -18.83 4.68 8.14
C TYR A 48 -18.52 3.75 6.95
N PRO A 49 -19.41 2.79 6.63
CA PRO A 49 -19.16 1.76 5.61
C PRO A 49 -18.83 2.34 4.24
N ALA A 50 -19.49 3.44 3.85
CA ALA A 50 -19.22 4.08 2.56
C ALA A 50 -17.77 4.56 2.45
N LEU A 51 -17.22 5.15 3.52
CA LEU A 51 -15.85 5.62 3.56
C LEU A 51 -14.85 4.44 3.54
N ALA A 52 -15.13 3.38 4.32
CA ALA A 52 -14.31 2.17 4.33
C ALA A 52 -14.25 1.51 2.95
N TRP A 53 -15.39 1.31 2.29
CA TRP A 53 -15.47 0.71 0.96
C TRP A 53 -14.84 1.59 -0.11
N THR A 54 -14.91 2.92 0.02
CA THR A 54 -14.18 3.85 -0.85
C THR A 54 -12.67 3.61 -0.73
N GLY A 55 -12.14 3.46 0.49
CA GLY A 55 -10.74 3.12 0.72
C GLY A 55 -10.33 1.82 0.03
N VAL A 56 -11.13 0.75 0.18
CA VAL A 56 -10.90 -0.56 -0.48
C VAL A 56 -10.90 -0.41 -2.01
N ALA A 57 -11.88 0.30 -2.57
CA ALA A 57 -11.99 0.53 -4.01
C ALA A 57 -10.77 1.30 -4.56
N VAL A 58 -10.28 2.30 -3.83
CA VAL A 58 -9.10 3.09 -4.22
C VAL A 58 -7.82 2.25 -4.15
N VAL A 59 -7.65 1.34 -3.16
CA VAL A 59 -6.53 0.37 -3.16
C VAL A 59 -6.62 -0.56 -4.38
N GLY A 60 -7.82 -1.02 -4.73
CA GLY A 60 -8.05 -1.81 -5.94
C GLY A 60 -7.62 -1.05 -7.20
N PHE A 61 -8.01 0.21 -7.32
CA PHE A 61 -7.59 1.09 -8.41
C PHE A 61 -6.06 1.30 -8.44
N ALA A 62 -5.44 1.57 -7.30
CA ALA A 62 -3.99 1.69 -7.18
C ALA A 62 -3.25 0.42 -7.61
N THR A 63 -3.84 -0.76 -7.32
CA THR A 63 -3.31 -2.06 -7.75
C THR A 63 -3.37 -2.21 -9.27
N VAL A 64 -4.50 -1.86 -9.92
CA VAL A 64 -4.61 -1.86 -11.37
C VAL A 64 -3.60 -0.90 -11.98
N LEU A 65 -3.46 0.30 -11.41
CA LEU A 65 -2.48 1.29 -11.84
C LEU A 65 -1.05 0.74 -11.73
N ALA A 66 -0.70 0.07 -10.64
CA ALA A 66 0.61 -0.56 -10.45
C ALA A 66 0.90 -1.63 -11.52
N VAL A 67 -0.10 -2.43 -11.89
CA VAL A 67 0.00 -3.42 -12.97
C VAL A 67 0.23 -2.76 -14.32
N VAL A 68 -0.52 -1.71 -14.64
CA VAL A 68 -0.36 -0.96 -15.89
C VAL A 68 1.01 -0.29 -15.95
N LEU A 69 1.40 0.41 -14.89
CA LEU A 69 2.71 1.07 -14.81
C LEU A 69 3.88 0.09 -14.92
N SER A 70 3.75 -1.12 -14.40
CA SER A 70 4.79 -2.13 -14.51
C SER A 70 5.11 -2.55 -15.94
N ARG A 71 4.20 -2.30 -16.88
CA ARG A 71 4.36 -2.56 -18.32
C ARG A 71 4.92 -1.37 -19.10
N VAL A 72 4.99 -0.19 -18.47
CA VAL A 72 5.50 1.03 -19.11
C VAL A 72 6.99 1.18 -18.85
N HIS A 73 7.79 1.40 -19.90
CA HIS A 73 9.24 1.45 -19.79
C HIS A 73 9.75 2.61 -18.89
N GLU A 74 9.01 3.71 -18.80
CA GLU A 74 9.34 4.89 -18.00
C GLU A 74 8.55 4.99 -16.67
N TRP A 75 8.11 3.86 -16.11
CA TRP A 75 7.29 3.81 -14.90
C TRP A 75 7.88 4.57 -13.69
N HIS A 76 9.21 4.77 -13.67
CA HIS A 76 9.91 5.45 -12.57
C HIS A 76 9.38 6.85 -12.29
N ARG A 77 8.89 7.56 -13.31
CA ARG A 77 8.31 8.90 -13.17
C ARG A 77 7.00 8.89 -12.38
N PHE A 78 6.27 7.78 -12.45
CA PHE A 78 4.96 7.61 -11.84
C PHE A 78 4.99 6.70 -10.59
N ALA A 79 6.17 6.22 -10.21
CA ALA A 79 6.36 5.28 -9.11
C ALA A 79 5.83 5.81 -7.76
N LEU A 80 5.78 7.14 -7.60
CA LEU A 80 5.25 7.80 -6.40
C LEU A 80 3.74 7.83 -6.33
N LEU A 81 3.03 7.78 -7.46
CA LEU A 81 1.58 7.90 -7.49
C LEU A 81 0.90 6.76 -6.71
N VAL A 82 1.36 5.52 -6.91
CA VAL A 82 0.74 4.34 -6.32
C VAL A 82 0.78 4.40 -4.78
N PRO A 83 1.95 4.55 -4.12
CA PRO A 83 1.98 4.59 -2.66
C PRO A 83 1.32 5.84 -2.06
N VAL A 84 1.30 6.97 -2.79
CA VAL A 84 0.56 8.16 -2.34
C VAL A 84 -0.94 7.90 -2.35
N ILE A 85 -1.46 7.30 -3.43
CA ILE A 85 -2.87 6.90 -3.50
C ILE A 85 -3.21 5.91 -2.37
N ASP A 86 -2.35 4.93 -2.12
CA ASP A 86 -2.55 3.95 -1.05
C ASP A 86 -2.59 4.57 0.35
N ILE A 87 -1.77 5.59 0.63
CA ILE A 87 -1.80 6.29 1.91
C ILE A 87 -3.20 6.90 2.15
N PHE A 88 -3.75 7.60 1.16
CA PHE A 88 -5.08 8.19 1.27
C PHE A 88 -6.20 7.13 1.31
N ALA A 89 -6.05 6.07 0.54
CA ALA A 89 -6.99 4.95 0.53
C ALA A 89 -7.07 4.27 1.90
N ILE A 90 -5.92 3.99 2.53
CA ILE A 90 -5.84 3.42 3.87
C ILE A 90 -6.34 4.43 4.91
N GLY A 91 -6.07 5.73 4.74
CA GLY A 91 -6.65 6.78 5.57
C GLY A 91 -8.19 6.75 5.56
N ALA A 92 -8.80 6.68 4.38
CA ALA A 92 -10.25 6.55 4.22
C ALA A 92 -10.78 5.23 4.82
N PHE A 93 -10.10 4.11 4.60
CA PHE A 93 -10.47 2.82 5.19
C PHE A 93 -10.43 2.87 6.72
N ARG A 94 -9.36 3.45 7.28
CA ARG A 94 -9.22 3.68 8.73
C ARG A 94 -10.34 4.58 9.26
N GLY A 95 -10.61 5.72 8.60
CA GLY A 95 -11.70 6.62 8.98
C GLY A 95 -13.06 5.91 9.00
N GLY A 96 -13.30 5.04 8.01
CA GLY A 96 -14.51 4.23 7.93
C GLY A 96 -14.65 3.14 8.99
N THR A 97 -13.52 2.67 9.54
CA THR A 97 -13.47 1.56 10.52
C THR A 97 -13.21 2.01 11.95
N GLY A 98 -13.42 3.28 12.27
CA GLY A 98 -13.33 3.80 13.64
C GLY A 98 -12.33 4.92 13.86
N GLY A 99 -11.71 5.44 12.80
CA GLY A 99 -10.80 6.57 12.88
C GLY A 99 -9.61 6.31 13.80
N VAL A 100 -9.50 7.10 14.87
CA VAL A 100 -8.41 7.00 15.85
C VAL A 100 -8.39 5.63 16.56
N MET A 101 -9.55 5.02 16.73
CA MET A 101 -9.71 3.70 17.38
C MET A 101 -9.61 2.53 16.40
N SER A 102 -9.40 2.80 15.11
CA SER A 102 -9.29 1.75 14.11
C SER A 102 -8.07 0.84 14.36
N PRO A 103 -8.26 -0.48 14.45
CA PRO A 103 -7.16 -1.44 14.56
C PRO A 103 -6.30 -1.48 13.29
N PHE A 104 -6.78 -0.91 12.20
CA PHE A 104 -6.13 -0.92 10.88
C PHE A 104 -5.21 0.28 10.63
N THR A 105 -5.00 1.14 11.63
CA THR A 105 -4.08 2.29 11.53
C THR A 105 -2.66 1.88 11.14
N ALA A 106 -2.22 0.70 11.58
CA ALA A 106 -0.89 0.16 11.26
C ALA A 106 -0.69 -0.13 9.76
N LEU A 107 -1.77 -0.30 8.96
CA LEU A 107 -1.66 -0.55 7.52
C LEU A 107 -0.99 0.61 6.76
N ILE A 108 -1.06 1.82 7.29
CA ILE A 108 -0.38 3.00 6.73
C ILE A 108 1.14 2.81 6.61
N VAL A 109 1.73 1.97 7.46
CA VAL A 109 3.17 1.70 7.45
C VAL A 109 3.62 1.11 6.09
N LEU A 110 2.79 0.30 5.43
CA LEU A 110 3.15 -0.37 4.18
C LEU A 110 3.49 0.61 3.04
N PRO A 111 2.60 1.53 2.64
CA PRO A 111 2.93 2.50 1.60
C PRO A 111 3.97 3.52 2.07
N VAL A 112 4.06 3.81 3.38
CA VAL A 112 5.09 4.69 3.95
C VAL A 112 6.47 4.08 3.79
N VAL A 113 6.64 2.80 4.12
CA VAL A 113 7.91 2.07 3.91
C VAL A 113 8.24 2.01 2.43
N TRP A 114 7.26 1.82 1.55
CA TRP A 114 7.50 1.89 0.11
C TRP A 114 8.04 3.26 -0.31
N LEU A 115 7.42 4.36 0.12
CA LEU A 115 7.90 5.72 -0.16
C LEU A 115 9.31 5.94 0.43
N ALA A 116 9.53 5.56 1.69
CA ALA A 116 10.80 5.73 2.37
C ALA A 116 11.95 4.93 1.72
N SER A 117 11.64 3.83 1.02
CA SER A 117 12.63 3.05 0.27
C SER A 117 13.12 3.73 -1.02
N GLY A 118 12.53 4.85 -1.41
CA GLY A 118 12.97 5.66 -2.54
C GLY A 118 14.21 6.50 -2.21
N ASN A 119 15.07 6.73 -3.22
CA ASN A 119 16.30 7.52 -3.04
C ASN A 119 16.00 9.02 -3.13
N GLY A 120 16.08 9.73 -2.01
CA GLY A 120 16.05 11.19 -1.99
C GLY A 120 15.17 11.80 -0.89
N ARG A 121 15.53 13.02 -0.45
CA ARG A 121 14.81 13.75 0.61
C ARG A 121 13.33 14.02 0.29
N ARG A 122 12.97 14.11 -0.98
CA ARG A 122 11.58 14.33 -1.44
C ARG A 122 10.65 13.19 -1.02
N TYR A 123 11.13 11.95 -1.04
CA TYR A 123 10.34 10.78 -0.68
C TYR A 123 9.98 10.76 0.81
N ILE A 124 10.91 11.21 1.66
CA ILE A 124 10.70 11.33 3.10
C ILE A 124 9.64 12.40 3.39
N LEU A 125 9.69 13.55 2.70
CA LEU A 125 8.70 14.62 2.84
C LEU A 125 7.30 14.16 2.40
N TYR A 126 7.18 13.52 1.25
CA TYR A 126 5.88 13.01 0.75
C TYR A 126 5.31 11.93 1.67
N SER A 127 6.17 11.07 2.22
CA SER A 127 5.80 10.06 3.21
C SER A 127 5.25 10.72 4.48
N GLY A 128 5.97 11.68 5.05
CA GLY A 128 5.57 12.37 6.28
C GLY A 128 4.27 13.17 6.11
N VAL A 129 4.20 14.01 5.08
CA VAL A 129 3.01 14.84 4.79
C VAL A 129 1.81 13.95 4.46
N GLY A 130 1.98 12.94 3.60
CA GLY A 130 0.91 12.03 3.24
C GLY A 130 0.36 11.27 4.45
N THR A 131 1.25 10.75 5.30
CA THR A 131 0.86 10.07 6.54
C THR A 131 0.10 11.00 7.47
N PHE A 132 0.59 12.22 7.68
CA PHE A 132 -0.09 13.20 8.52
C PHE A 132 -1.50 13.50 8.02
N LEU A 133 -1.66 13.76 6.72
CA LEU A 133 -2.97 14.01 6.11
C LEU A 133 -3.91 12.79 6.20
N ALA A 134 -3.38 11.59 5.99
CA ALA A 134 -4.18 10.36 6.11
C ALA A 134 -4.62 10.06 7.55
N LEU A 135 -3.87 10.51 8.55
CA LEU A 135 -4.24 10.38 9.95
C LEU A 135 -5.29 11.41 10.39
N LEU A 136 -5.49 12.48 9.62
CA LEU A 136 -6.56 13.46 9.88
C LEU A 136 -7.93 12.99 9.37
N ILE A 137 -7.98 12.01 8.47
CA ILE A 137 -9.20 11.36 8.00
C ILE A 137 -9.66 10.32 9.02
#